data_f9e8b43e8ec1cc06e0e19dd827fb5019
#
_entry.id   f9e8b43e8ec1cc06e0e19dd827fb5019
#
_cell.length_a   1.000
_cell.length_b   1.000
_cell.length_c   1.000
_cell.angle_alpha   90.00
_cell.angle_beta   90.00
_cell.angle_gamma   90.00
#
_symmetry.space_group_name_H-M   'P 1'
#
loop_
_entity.id
_entity.type
_entity.pdbx_description
1 polymer ?
#
loop_
_entity_poly.entity_id
_entity_poly.type
_entity_poly.pdbx_seq_one_letter_code
_entity_poly.pdbx_strand_id
1 'polypeptide(L)'
;MERLKSWFLSSYLVLASLACVVLFIQLLQLRRIEVLGALMACSALPGFFLWLYTRRPARTSAHLFGVTAYTWLGACLAVFGTLTSRDPLWWPVLYALPLGLGGFLLYLLWYSRLPRRQLIQRLVPLPPFTLYQMDGTPVTSASLVGKPTLWIFFRGNWCPLCVAQVREIAERYPELEARGVQVALVTAQPLKKTQALAQRFSDTPVMWLQDRDAQAARKLGIELR
;
A
#
# COMPACT_ATOMS: atom_id res chain seq x y z
N MET A 1 3.58 11.64 -15.08
CA MET A 1 4.33 10.79 -14.13
C MET A 1 3.47 9.66 -13.55
N GLU A 2 2.18 9.85 -13.33
CA GLU A 2 1.27 8.83 -12.75
C GLU A 2 1.12 7.57 -13.59
N ARG A 3 0.93 7.72 -14.92
CA ARG A 3 0.87 6.57 -15.83
C ARG A 3 2.14 5.72 -15.78
N LEU A 4 3.32 6.37 -15.67
CA LEU A 4 4.60 5.67 -15.60
C LEU A 4 4.73 4.85 -14.30
N LYS A 5 4.26 5.39 -13.16
CA LYS A 5 4.23 4.65 -11.88
C LYS A 5 3.32 3.42 -11.95
N SER A 6 2.12 3.57 -12.53
CA SER A 6 1.18 2.47 -12.67
C SER A 6 1.76 1.31 -13.50
N TRP A 7 2.41 1.62 -14.64
CA TRP A 7 3.05 0.62 -15.48
C TRP A 7 4.28 -0.02 -14.83
N PHE A 8 5.08 0.77 -14.10
CA PHE A 8 6.29 0.28 -13.43
C PHE A 8 5.99 -0.87 -12.48
N LEU A 9 5.06 -0.70 -11.54
CA LEU A 9 4.82 -1.73 -10.53
C LEU A 9 4.32 -3.03 -11.15
N SER A 10 3.36 -2.95 -12.07
CA SER A 10 2.79 -4.14 -12.72
C SER A 10 3.84 -4.88 -13.54
N SER A 11 4.62 -4.16 -14.38
CA SER A 11 5.67 -4.74 -15.21
C SER A 11 6.79 -5.34 -14.35
N TYR A 12 7.20 -4.63 -13.31
CA TYR A 12 8.23 -5.11 -12.38
C TYR A 12 7.80 -6.40 -11.67
N LEU A 13 6.58 -6.45 -11.13
CA LEU A 13 6.09 -7.66 -10.44
C LEU A 13 6.01 -8.86 -11.39
N VAL A 14 5.59 -8.66 -12.64
CA VAL A 14 5.57 -9.73 -13.64
C VAL A 14 7.00 -10.22 -13.94
N LEU A 15 7.93 -9.31 -14.25
CA LEU A 15 9.31 -9.65 -14.54
C LEU A 15 10.02 -10.34 -13.37
N ALA A 16 9.84 -9.82 -12.15
CA ALA A 16 10.41 -10.41 -10.95
C ALA A 16 9.83 -11.80 -10.66
N SER A 17 8.52 -12.00 -10.87
CA SER A 17 7.89 -13.31 -10.69
C SER A 17 8.38 -14.33 -11.72
N LEU A 18 8.52 -13.94 -12.99
CA LEU A 18 9.09 -14.79 -14.03
C LEU A 18 10.56 -15.16 -13.71
N ALA A 19 11.35 -14.18 -13.28
CA ALA A 19 12.71 -14.42 -12.82
C ALA A 19 12.76 -15.40 -11.65
N CYS A 20 11.84 -15.31 -10.68
CA CYS A 20 11.75 -16.25 -9.58
C CYS A 20 11.50 -17.69 -10.06
N VAL A 21 10.64 -17.90 -11.05
CA VAL A 21 10.38 -19.23 -11.63
C VAL A 21 11.66 -19.80 -12.25
N VAL A 22 12.34 -18.99 -13.08
CA VAL A 22 13.60 -19.41 -13.73
C VAL A 22 14.68 -19.73 -12.70
N LEU A 23 14.88 -18.82 -11.73
CA LEU A 23 15.87 -18.99 -10.67
C LEU A 23 15.56 -20.20 -9.76
N PHE A 24 14.31 -20.49 -9.51
CA PHE A 24 13.90 -21.67 -8.74
C PHE A 24 14.23 -22.96 -9.48
N ILE A 25 13.94 -23.06 -10.78
CA ILE A 25 14.30 -24.22 -11.61
C ILE A 25 15.83 -24.40 -11.63
N GLN A 26 16.57 -23.31 -11.83
CA GLN A 26 18.04 -23.35 -11.83
C GLN A 26 18.63 -23.74 -10.46
N LEU A 27 17.99 -23.31 -9.37
CA LEU A 27 18.40 -23.69 -8.01
C LEU A 27 18.24 -25.19 -7.77
N LEU A 28 17.17 -25.80 -8.27
CA LEU A 28 16.96 -27.26 -8.17
C LEU A 28 18.02 -28.06 -8.96
N GLN A 29 18.46 -27.53 -10.11
CA GLN A 29 19.45 -28.17 -10.96
C GLN A 29 20.87 -27.96 -10.48
N LEU A 30 21.26 -26.76 -10.13
CA LEU A 30 22.61 -26.35 -9.84
C LEU A 30 22.95 -26.41 -8.36
N ARG A 31 21.98 -26.25 -7.46
CA ARG A 31 22.12 -26.20 -5.98
C ARG A 31 23.21 -25.23 -5.51
N ARG A 32 23.33 -24.06 -6.14
CA ARG A 32 24.39 -23.09 -5.90
C ARG A 32 23.89 -21.90 -5.09
N ILE A 33 24.74 -21.39 -4.18
CA ILE A 33 24.39 -20.32 -3.25
C ILE A 33 24.11 -18.98 -3.94
N GLU A 34 24.82 -18.68 -5.02
CA GLU A 34 24.60 -17.47 -5.82
C GLU A 34 23.22 -17.45 -6.49
N VAL A 35 22.70 -18.62 -6.91
CA VAL A 35 21.35 -18.76 -7.46
C VAL A 35 20.31 -18.58 -6.36
N LEU A 36 20.55 -19.14 -5.18
CA LEU A 36 19.70 -18.93 -4.01
C LEU A 36 19.62 -17.44 -3.64
N GLY A 37 20.78 -16.76 -3.60
CA GLY A 37 20.85 -15.32 -3.32
C GLY A 37 20.04 -14.50 -4.32
N ALA A 38 20.16 -14.81 -5.61
CA ALA A 38 19.40 -14.14 -6.67
C ALA A 38 17.89 -14.37 -6.52
N LEU A 39 17.47 -15.61 -6.22
CA LEU A 39 16.07 -15.95 -5.95
C LEU A 39 15.52 -15.17 -4.77
N MET A 40 16.27 -15.08 -3.66
CA MET A 40 15.88 -14.28 -2.50
C MET A 40 15.69 -12.80 -2.88
N ALA A 41 16.66 -12.18 -3.56
CA ALA A 41 16.58 -10.80 -3.94
C ALA A 41 15.37 -10.49 -4.85
N CYS A 42 15.11 -11.34 -5.85
CA CYS A 42 14.00 -11.17 -6.78
C CYS A 42 12.63 -11.47 -6.17
N SER A 43 12.55 -12.43 -5.23
CA SER A 43 11.26 -12.81 -4.60
C SER A 43 10.77 -11.85 -3.52
N ALA A 44 11.61 -10.95 -3.05
CA ALA A 44 11.30 -10.06 -1.92
C ALA A 44 10.01 -9.25 -2.12
N LEU A 45 9.89 -8.54 -3.23
CA LEU A 45 8.71 -7.71 -3.50
C LEU A 45 7.48 -8.52 -3.95
N PRO A 46 7.58 -9.47 -4.88
CA PRO A 46 6.46 -10.38 -5.19
C PRO A 46 5.92 -11.11 -3.95
N GLY A 47 6.81 -11.64 -3.12
CA GLY A 47 6.45 -12.31 -1.86
C GLY A 47 5.76 -11.37 -0.87
N PHE A 48 6.25 -10.14 -0.74
CA PHE A 48 5.61 -9.11 0.07
C PHE A 48 4.19 -8.77 -0.42
N PHE A 49 3.99 -8.59 -1.73
CA PHE A 49 2.65 -8.32 -2.28
C PHE A 49 1.72 -9.53 -2.13
N LEU A 50 2.22 -10.75 -2.32
CA LEU A 50 1.46 -11.97 -2.06
C LEU A 50 1.03 -12.06 -0.59
N TRP A 51 1.94 -11.77 0.34
CA TRP A 51 1.64 -11.71 1.77
C TRP A 51 0.59 -10.62 2.08
N LEU A 52 0.69 -9.43 1.49
CA LEU A 52 -0.33 -8.37 1.64
C LEU A 52 -1.70 -8.83 1.16
N TYR A 53 -1.74 -9.52 0.02
CA TYR A 53 -2.99 -9.99 -0.55
C TYR A 53 -3.65 -11.09 0.29
N THR A 54 -2.84 -12.00 0.84
CA THR A 54 -3.33 -13.16 1.64
C THR A 54 -3.67 -12.77 3.07
N ARG A 55 -2.80 -12.01 3.74
CA ARG A 55 -2.95 -11.66 5.16
C ARG A 55 -3.77 -10.39 5.41
N ARG A 56 -3.85 -9.51 4.42
CA ARG A 56 -4.60 -8.24 4.48
C ARG A 56 -4.36 -7.45 5.77
N PRO A 57 -3.09 -7.18 6.16
CA PRO A 57 -2.81 -6.46 7.39
C PRO A 57 -3.37 -5.03 7.30
N ALA A 58 -3.92 -4.51 8.39
CA ALA A 58 -4.42 -3.13 8.43
C ALA A 58 -3.29 -2.10 8.39
N ARG A 59 -2.08 -2.49 8.79
CA ARG A 59 -0.91 -1.61 8.83
C ARG A 59 0.31 -2.30 8.26
N THR A 60 1.14 -1.52 7.57
CA THR A 60 2.47 -1.94 7.10
C THR A 60 3.50 -0.92 7.55
N SER A 61 4.73 -1.39 7.82
CA SER A 61 5.83 -0.48 8.14
C SER A 61 6.19 0.39 6.93
N ALA A 62 6.38 1.69 7.15
CA ALA A 62 6.79 2.62 6.09
C ALA A 62 8.18 2.27 5.50
N HIS A 63 9.03 1.61 6.28
CA HIS A 63 10.40 1.28 5.87
C HIS A 63 10.58 -0.15 5.38
N LEU A 64 9.54 -1.01 5.47
CA LEU A 64 9.57 -2.41 5.06
C LEU A 64 10.86 -3.13 5.51
N PHE A 65 11.28 -2.92 6.77
CA PHE A 65 12.60 -3.29 7.27
C PHE A 65 12.94 -4.78 7.00
N GLY A 66 11.99 -5.68 7.24
CA GLY A 66 12.19 -7.11 6.99
C GLY A 66 12.39 -7.43 5.50
N VAL A 67 11.61 -6.79 4.61
CA VAL A 67 11.75 -6.98 3.16
C VAL A 67 13.07 -6.40 2.67
N THR A 68 13.46 -5.23 3.20
CA THR A 68 14.75 -4.60 2.89
C THR A 68 15.91 -5.51 3.29
N ALA A 69 15.93 -5.98 4.53
CA ALA A 69 16.98 -6.89 5.02
C ALA A 69 17.07 -8.19 4.21
N TYR A 70 15.91 -8.77 3.88
CA TYR A 70 15.83 -9.97 3.05
C TYR A 70 16.39 -9.75 1.64
N THR A 71 16.05 -8.61 0.99
CA THR A 71 16.55 -8.26 -0.34
C THR A 71 18.06 -8.06 -0.35
N TRP A 72 18.59 -7.33 0.65
CA TRP A 72 20.03 -7.11 0.79
C TRP A 72 20.79 -8.41 1.07
N LEU A 73 20.27 -9.24 1.95
CA LEU A 73 20.87 -10.56 2.23
C LEU A 73 20.95 -11.40 0.96
N GLY A 74 19.88 -11.44 0.17
CA GLY A 74 19.87 -12.14 -1.11
C GLY A 74 20.91 -11.61 -2.08
N ALA A 75 21.00 -10.28 -2.24
CA ALA A 75 21.98 -9.65 -3.11
C ALA A 75 23.43 -9.95 -2.65
N CYS A 76 23.71 -9.86 -1.34
CA CYS A 76 25.01 -10.19 -0.78
C CYS A 76 25.38 -11.66 -0.98
N LEU A 77 24.44 -12.59 -0.80
CA LEU A 77 24.67 -14.01 -1.05
C LEU A 77 24.96 -14.30 -2.53
N ALA A 78 24.27 -13.65 -3.44
CA ALA A 78 24.50 -13.80 -4.87
C ALA A 78 25.94 -13.36 -5.24
N VAL A 79 26.36 -12.19 -4.77
CA VAL A 79 27.71 -11.66 -5.02
C VAL A 79 28.78 -12.53 -4.33
N PHE A 80 28.60 -12.82 -3.05
CA PHE A 80 29.56 -13.63 -2.28
C PHE A 80 29.73 -15.02 -2.89
N GLY A 81 28.63 -15.71 -3.22
CA GLY A 81 28.67 -17.03 -3.85
C GLY A 81 29.43 -17.02 -5.17
N THR A 82 29.20 -16.00 -6.01
CA THR A 82 29.93 -15.83 -7.27
C THR A 82 31.44 -15.61 -7.07
N LEU A 83 31.80 -14.73 -6.11
CA LEU A 83 33.22 -14.41 -5.85
C LEU A 83 34.02 -15.56 -5.20
N THR A 84 33.36 -16.41 -4.42
CA THR A 84 34.02 -17.52 -3.70
C THR A 84 33.98 -18.83 -4.47
N SER A 85 33.21 -18.91 -5.55
CA SER A 85 33.10 -20.10 -6.38
C SER A 85 34.36 -20.36 -7.20
N ARG A 86 34.78 -21.61 -7.34
CA ARG A 86 35.86 -22.01 -8.24
C ARG A 86 35.47 -21.86 -9.72
N ASP A 87 34.17 -21.93 -10.01
CA ASP A 87 33.60 -21.76 -11.32
C ASP A 87 32.46 -20.72 -11.21
N PRO A 88 32.79 -19.42 -11.29
CA PRO A 88 31.87 -18.34 -10.98
C PRO A 88 30.78 -18.19 -12.04
N LEU A 89 29.49 -18.18 -11.59
CA LEU A 89 28.35 -17.83 -12.43
C LEU A 89 27.98 -16.37 -12.21
N TRP A 90 28.16 -15.54 -13.21
CA TRP A 90 27.88 -14.09 -13.10
C TRP A 90 26.42 -13.74 -13.38
N TRP A 91 25.69 -14.59 -14.11
CA TRP A 91 24.30 -14.32 -14.43
C TRP A 91 23.35 -14.21 -13.21
N PRO A 92 23.53 -14.94 -12.06
CA PRO A 92 22.68 -14.72 -10.88
C PRO A 92 22.83 -13.31 -10.32
N VAL A 93 24.04 -12.74 -10.37
CA VAL A 93 24.31 -11.35 -9.93
C VAL A 93 23.56 -10.35 -10.79
N LEU A 94 23.42 -10.61 -12.11
CA LEU A 94 22.62 -9.75 -13.02
C LEU A 94 21.12 -9.81 -12.72
N TYR A 95 20.62 -10.85 -12.10
CA TYR A 95 19.25 -10.88 -11.57
C TYR A 95 19.17 -10.21 -10.19
N ALA A 96 20.10 -10.53 -9.29
CA ALA A 96 20.07 -10.06 -7.91
C ALA A 96 20.21 -8.53 -7.78
N LEU A 97 21.18 -7.94 -8.49
CA LEU A 97 21.48 -6.51 -8.36
C LEU A 97 20.48 -5.61 -9.11
N PRO A 98 20.31 -5.65 -10.44
CA PRO A 98 19.43 -4.71 -11.12
C PRO A 98 17.95 -5.05 -10.90
N LEU A 99 17.54 -6.31 -11.03
CA LEU A 99 16.13 -6.67 -10.91
C LEU A 99 15.71 -6.82 -9.43
N GLY A 100 16.45 -7.54 -8.60
CA GLY A 100 16.15 -7.71 -7.19
C GLY A 100 16.33 -6.42 -6.40
N LEU A 101 17.57 -6.02 -6.15
CA LEU A 101 17.90 -4.87 -5.32
C LEU A 101 17.54 -3.53 -5.99
N GLY A 102 17.89 -3.34 -7.26
CA GLY A 102 17.63 -2.12 -8.01
C GLY A 102 16.13 -1.84 -8.16
N GLY A 103 15.36 -2.85 -8.55
CA GLY A 103 13.89 -2.75 -8.65
C GLY A 103 13.24 -2.47 -7.29
N PHE A 104 13.71 -3.09 -6.21
CA PHE A 104 13.24 -2.84 -4.86
C PHE A 104 13.57 -1.42 -4.38
N LEU A 105 14.78 -0.92 -4.61
CA LEU A 105 15.17 0.45 -4.29
C LEU A 105 14.35 1.46 -5.09
N LEU A 106 14.10 1.21 -6.37
CA LEU A 106 13.25 2.04 -7.20
C LEU A 106 11.81 2.09 -6.67
N TYR A 107 11.29 0.95 -6.19
CA TYR A 107 10.01 0.88 -5.50
C TYR A 107 10.02 1.75 -4.24
N LEU A 108 11.01 1.61 -3.34
CA LEU A 108 11.06 2.36 -2.09
C LEU A 108 11.30 3.86 -2.28
N LEU A 109 12.25 4.23 -3.15
CA LEU A 109 12.73 5.62 -3.23
C LEU A 109 11.89 6.48 -4.17
N TRP A 110 11.23 5.89 -5.15
CA TRP A 110 10.47 6.62 -6.16
C TRP A 110 8.99 6.27 -6.16
N TYR A 111 8.64 4.98 -6.25
CA TYR A 111 7.24 4.57 -6.37
C TYR A 111 6.44 4.81 -5.08
N SER A 112 6.96 4.40 -3.91
CA SER A 112 6.26 4.50 -2.64
C SER A 112 6.27 5.90 -2.03
N ARG A 113 7.10 6.80 -2.53
CA ARG A 113 7.11 8.20 -2.07
C ARG A 113 5.89 8.93 -2.61
N LEU A 114 4.99 9.28 -1.69
CA LEU A 114 3.88 10.17 -1.96
C LEU A 114 4.32 11.61 -1.71
N PRO A 115 4.05 12.55 -2.65
CA PRO A 115 4.27 13.97 -2.39
C PRO A 115 3.30 14.40 -1.26
N ARG A 116 3.81 14.54 -0.05
CA ARG A 116 3.04 15.07 1.08
C ARG A 116 2.98 16.59 0.94
N ARG A 117 1.98 17.11 0.28
CA ARG A 117 1.60 18.51 0.43
C ARG A 117 0.78 18.62 1.71
N GLN A 118 1.41 19.07 2.79
CA GLN A 118 0.70 19.39 4.02
C GLN A 118 -0.07 20.71 3.80
N LEU A 119 -1.28 20.63 3.26
CA LEU A 119 -2.19 21.78 3.19
C LEU A 119 -2.95 21.98 4.51
N ILE A 120 -3.02 20.94 5.34
CA ILE A 120 -3.63 21.03 6.66
C ILE A 120 -2.54 21.41 7.67
N GLN A 121 -2.59 22.65 8.13
CA GLN A 121 -1.79 23.10 9.27
C GLN A 121 -2.61 22.86 10.56
N ARG A 122 -1.90 22.55 11.64
CA ARG A 122 -2.54 22.45 12.96
C ARG A 122 -3.15 23.79 13.33
N LEU A 123 -4.35 23.79 13.95
CA LEU A 123 -5.06 24.97 14.43
C LEU A 123 -5.60 25.90 13.33
N VAL A 124 -5.61 25.47 12.07
CA VAL A 124 -6.27 26.20 10.99
C VAL A 124 -7.68 25.62 10.79
N PRO A 125 -8.72 26.45 10.62
CA PRO A 125 -10.06 25.97 10.32
C PRO A 125 -10.08 25.05 9.11
N LEU A 126 -10.90 23.99 9.19
CA LEU A 126 -11.08 23.07 8.09
C LEU A 126 -11.63 23.82 6.85
N PRO A 127 -11.02 23.66 5.65
CA PRO A 127 -11.54 24.33 4.46
C PRO A 127 -12.97 23.86 4.17
N PRO A 128 -13.82 24.72 3.61
CA PRO A 128 -15.18 24.33 3.27
C PRO A 128 -15.20 23.33 2.10
N PHE A 129 -15.81 22.18 2.34
CA PHE A 129 -16.09 21.17 1.30
C PHE A 129 -17.42 20.48 1.57
N THR A 130 -17.96 19.83 0.54
CA THR A 130 -19.20 19.07 0.61
C THR A 130 -18.93 17.62 0.26
N LEU A 131 -19.45 16.72 1.07
CA LEU A 131 -19.48 15.29 0.86
C LEU A 131 -20.93 14.83 0.72
N TYR A 132 -21.15 13.59 0.33
CA TYR A 132 -22.50 13.07 0.13
C TYR A 132 -22.68 11.77 0.92
N GLN A 133 -23.79 11.66 1.65
CA GLN A 133 -24.18 10.43 2.32
C GLN A 133 -24.60 9.35 1.32
N MET A 134 -24.85 8.13 1.81
CA MET A 134 -25.25 6.99 0.98
C MET A 134 -26.61 7.21 0.27
N ASP A 135 -27.48 8.03 0.82
CA ASP A 135 -28.75 8.46 0.23
C ASP A 135 -28.62 9.65 -0.74
N GLY A 136 -27.40 10.18 -0.89
CA GLY A 136 -27.14 11.36 -1.72
C GLY A 136 -27.30 12.70 -1.01
N THR A 137 -27.66 12.72 0.27
CA THR A 137 -27.79 13.95 1.08
C THR A 137 -26.44 14.65 1.21
N PRO A 138 -26.34 15.95 0.93
CA PRO A 138 -25.08 16.68 1.08
C PRO A 138 -24.75 16.92 2.56
N VAL A 139 -23.49 16.73 2.92
CA VAL A 139 -22.91 17.00 4.24
C VAL A 139 -21.76 17.97 4.07
N THR A 140 -21.82 19.12 4.69
CA THR A 140 -20.76 20.12 4.63
C THR A 140 -19.74 19.88 5.74
N SER A 141 -18.48 20.29 5.53
CA SER A 141 -17.47 20.24 6.59
C SER A 141 -17.87 21.05 7.82
N ALA A 142 -18.63 22.14 7.63
CA ALA A 142 -19.13 22.99 8.71
C ALA A 142 -20.16 22.28 9.61
N SER A 143 -20.98 21.39 9.07
CA SER A 143 -22.00 20.66 9.86
C SER A 143 -21.40 19.62 10.82
N LEU A 144 -20.12 19.28 10.64
CA LEU A 144 -19.38 18.33 11.48
C LEU A 144 -18.44 19.04 12.48
N VAL A 145 -18.47 20.37 12.51
CA VAL A 145 -17.76 21.16 13.52
C VAL A 145 -18.48 21.05 14.86
N GLY A 146 -17.72 20.97 15.95
CA GLY A 146 -18.26 20.92 17.34
C GLY A 146 -18.14 19.54 17.99
N LYS A 147 -17.90 18.47 17.21
CA LYS A 147 -17.54 17.14 17.75
C LYS A 147 -16.19 16.70 17.15
N PRO A 148 -15.31 16.11 17.95
CA PRO A 148 -14.09 15.51 17.42
C PRO A 148 -14.43 14.47 16.35
N THR A 149 -13.91 14.64 15.13
CA THR A 149 -14.23 13.77 14.01
C THR A 149 -12.97 13.16 13.44
N LEU A 150 -12.90 11.83 13.41
CA LEU A 150 -11.84 11.09 12.73
C LEU A 150 -12.20 10.92 11.25
N TRP A 151 -11.51 11.63 10.38
CA TRP A 151 -11.67 11.56 8.93
C TRP A 151 -10.73 10.53 8.33
N ILE A 152 -11.28 9.50 7.69
CA ILE A 152 -10.50 8.45 7.04
C ILE A 152 -10.82 8.45 5.55
N PHE A 153 -9.89 8.95 4.75
CA PHE A 153 -9.98 8.90 3.30
C PHE A 153 -9.41 7.59 2.80
N PHE A 154 -10.22 6.79 2.13
CA PHE A 154 -9.81 5.50 1.60
C PHE A 154 -10.12 5.37 0.11
N ARG A 155 -9.37 4.51 -0.59
CA ARG A 155 -9.44 4.41 -2.06
C ARG A 155 -10.72 3.70 -2.54
N GLY A 156 -11.20 2.72 -1.80
CA GLY A 156 -12.40 1.96 -2.14
C GLY A 156 -12.35 0.52 -1.66
N ASN A 157 -13.43 -0.21 -1.90
CA ASN A 157 -13.61 -1.62 -1.48
C ASN A 157 -12.70 -2.61 -2.23
N TRP A 158 -12.13 -2.21 -3.34
CA TRP A 158 -11.19 -3.01 -4.14
C TRP A 158 -9.77 -3.03 -3.54
N CYS A 159 -9.46 -2.15 -2.59
CA CYS A 159 -8.16 -2.05 -1.93
C CYS A 159 -8.15 -2.89 -0.64
N PRO A 160 -7.45 -4.04 -0.59
CA PRO A 160 -7.45 -4.92 0.58
C PRO A 160 -6.99 -4.25 1.87
N LEU A 161 -5.98 -3.37 1.79
CA LEU A 161 -5.49 -2.60 2.94
C LEU A 161 -6.53 -1.62 3.46
N CYS A 162 -7.28 -0.97 2.55
CA CYS A 162 -8.34 -0.05 2.94
C CYS A 162 -9.47 -0.78 3.67
N VAL A 163 -9.88 -1.95 3.16
CA VAL A 163 -10.91 -2.78 3.81
C VAL A 163 -10.45 -3.26 5.19
N ALA A 164 -9.17 -3.65 5.31
CA ALA A 164 -8.61 -4.05 6.60
C ALA A 164 -8.57 -2.89 7.62
N GLN A 165 -8.23 -1.67 7.17
CA GLN A 165 -8.27 -0.47 8.01
C GLN A 165 -9.69 -0.12 8.46
N VAL A 166 -10.67 -0.18 7.54
CA VAL A 166 -12.08 0.05 7.88
C VAL A 166 -12.54 -0.95 8.94
N ARG A 167 -12.16 -2.22 8.81
CA ARG A 167 -12.47 -3.26 9.78
C ARG A 167 -11.84 -2.97 11.15
N GLU A 168 -10.56 -2.60 11.20
CA GLU A 168 -9.88 -2.23 12.45
C GLU A 168 -10.60 -1.06 13.16
N ILE A 169 -11.04 -0.06 12.39
CA ILE A 169 -11.78 1.08 12.93
C ILE A 169 -13.15 0.67 13.46
N ALA A 170 -13.87 -0.19 12.74
CA ALA A 170 -15.17 -0.70 13.18
C ALA A 170 -15.04 -1.52 14.48
N GLU A 171 -14.03 -2.36 14.60
CA GLU A 171 -13.74 -3.15 15.80
C GLU A 171 -13.38 -2.25 17.01
N ARG A 172 -12.76 -1.10 16.77
CA ARG A 172 -12.38 -0.13 17.82
C ARG A 172 -13.37 1.03 18.00
N TYR A 173 -14.47 1.02 17.28
CA TYR A 173 -15.44 2.10 17.33
C TYR A 173 -15.95 2.38 18.76
N PRO A 174 -16.25 1.38 19.61
CA PRO A 174 -16.69 1.62 20.99
C PRO A 174 -15.69 2.46 21.81
N GLU A 175 -14.39 2.29 21.57
CA GLU A 175 -13.34 3.09 22.25
C GLU A 175 -13.35 4.55 21.80
N LEU A 176 -13.65 4.81 20.52
CA LEU A 176 -13.76 6.15 19.95
C LEU A 176 -15.03 6.84 20.42
N GLU A 177 -16.14 6.13 20.42
CA GLU A 177 -17.44 6.61 20.87
C GLU A 177 -17.42 7.00 22.36
N ALA A 178 -16.79 6.18 23.20
CA ALA A 178 -16.60 6.49 24.62
C ALA A 178 -15.83 7.79 24.87
N ARG A 179 -15.03 8.23 23.87
CA ARG A 179 -14.30 9.51 23.89
C ARG A 179 -15.04 10.64 23.16
N GLY A 180 -16.28 10.40 22.75
CA GLY A 180 -17.08 11.36 21.99
C GLY A 180 -16.58 11.63 20.57
N VAL A 181 -15.74 10.74 20.01
CA VAL A 181 -15.20 10.86 18.67
C VAL A 181 -16.12 10.20 17.66
N GLN A 182 -16.61 10.95 16.68
CA GLN A 182 -17.33 10.39 15.55
C GLN A 182 -16.36 10.01 14.41
N VAL A 183 -16.74 9.02 13.59
CA VAL A 183 -15.91 8.53 12.49
C VAL A 183 -16.57 8.78 11.16
N ALA A 184 -15.84 9.41 10.23
CA ALA A 184 -16.25 9.66 8.86
C ALA A 184 -15.33 8.90 7.89
N LEU A 185 -15.88 7.90 7.21
CA LEU A 185 -15.22 7.12 6.17
C LEU A 185 -15.52 7.75 4.80
N VAL A 186 -14.50 8.30 4.17
CA VAL A 186 -14.64 9.09 2.94
C VAL A 186 -13.96 8.38 1.77
N THR A 187 -14.68 8.26 0.65
CA THR A 187 -14.13 7.67 -0.58
C THR A 187 -14.63 8.40 -1.83
N ALA A 188 -13.78 8.50 -2.85
CA ALA A 188 -14.20 8.97 -4.19
C ALA A 188 -14.94 7.89 -5.00
N GLN A 189 -14.98 6.65 -4.52
CA GLN A 189 -15.69 5.55 -5.17
C GLN A 189 -17.22 5.83 -5.21
N PRO A 190 -17.92 5.47 -6.32
CA PRO A 190 -19.38 5.62 -6.39
C PRO A 190 -20.11 4.90 -5.24
N LEU A 191 -21.15 5.53 -4.70
CA LEU A 191 -21.93 5.05 -3.54
C LEU A 191 -22.42 3.61 -3.70
N LYS A 192 -22.94 3.23 -4.88
CA LYS A 192 -23.37 1.85 -5.17
C LYS A 192 -22.30 0.78 -4.89
N LYS A 193 -21.04 1.09 -5.20
CA LYS A 193 -19.90 0.18 -4.92
C LYS A 193 -19.53 0.18 -3.44
N THR A 194 -19.70 1.28 -2.74
CA THR A 194 -19.41 1.42 -1.31
C THR A 194 -20.47 0.75 -0.44
N GLN A 195 -21.72 0.68 -0.91
CA GLN A 195 -22.85 0.12 -0.19
C GLN A 195 -22.62 -1.33 0.30
N ALA A 196 -22.03 -2.18 -0.55
CA ALA A 196 -21.70 -3.56 -0.18
C ALA A 196 -20.67 -3.64 0.96
N LEU A 197 -19.77 -2.65 1.07
CA LEU A 197 -18.83 -2.54 2.19
C LEU A 197 -19.55 -2.00 3.43
N ALA A 198 -20.36 -0.95 3.30
CA ALA A 198 -21.12 -0.36 4.39
C ALA A 198 -22.06 -1.36 5.06
N GLN A 199 -22.73 -2.22 4.28
CA GLN A 199 -23.60 -3.28 4.80
C GLN A 199 -22.86 -4.28 5.71
N ARG A 200 -21.57 -4.53 5.47
CA ARG A 200 -20.77 -5.43 6.33
C ARG A 200 -20.48 -4.84 7.71
N PHE A 201 -20.66 -3.53 7.88
CA PHE A 201 -20.40 -2.78 9.09
C PHE A 201 -21.61 -1.95 9.51
N SER A 202 -22.83 -2.47 9.20
CA SER A 202 -24.12 -1.81 9.51
C SER A 202 -24.30 -1.56 11.01
N ASP A 203 -23.73 -2.43 11.83
CA ASP A 203 -23.85 -2.35 13.30
C ASP A 203 -22.92 -1.29 13.91
N THR A 204 -22.06 -0.68 13.09
CA THR A 204 -21.14 0.36 13.55
C THR A 204 -21.64 1.72 13.05
N PRO A 205 -21.93 2.71 13.91
CA PRO A 205 -22.51 4.00 13.53
C PRO A 205 -21.45 4.94 12.95
N VAL A 206 -20.71 4.49 11.95
CA VAL A 206 -19.76 5.29 11.17
C VAL A 206 -20.45 5.99 10.02
N MET A 207 -20.06 7.21 9.73
CA MET A 207 -20.58 7.97 8.59
C MET A 207 -19.88 7.53 7.31
N TRP A 208 -20.64 7.01 6.34
CA TRP A 208 -20.14 6.68 5.01
C TRP A 208 -20.40 7.85 4.07
N LEU A 209 -19.32 8.47 3.57
CA LEU A 209 -19.39 9.68 2.77
C LEU A 209 -18.67 9.52 1.44
N GLN A 210 -19.27 10.06 0.39
CA GLN A 210 -18.65 10.14 -0.94
C GLN A 210 -18.03 11.51 -1.16
N ASP A 211 -16.77 11.53 -1.57
CA ASP A 211 -16.08 12.71 -2.08
C ASP A 211 -16.12 12.70 -3.62
N ARG A 212 -17.15 13.32 -4.19
CA ARG A 212 -17.31 13.37 -5.65
C ARG A 212 -16.13 14.11 -6.27
N ASP A 213 -15.54 13.50 -7.30
CA ASP A 213 -14.38 14.04 -8.01
C ASP A 213 -13.16 14.36 -7.11
N ALA A 214 -13.06 13.74 -5.94
CA ALA A 214 -12.00 13.95 -4.95
C ALA A 214 -11.81 15.44 -4.56
N GLN A 215 -12.89 16.22 -4.49
CA GLN A 215 -12.82 17.66 -4.21
C GLN A 215 -12.33 17.97 -2.79
N ALA A 216 -12.85 17.23 -1.79
CA ALA A 216 -12.41 17.39 -0.41
C ALA A 216 -10.94 16.94 -0.27
N ALA A 217 -10.57 15.79 -0.84
CA ALA A 217 -9.20 15.29 -0.83
C ALA A 217 -8.21 16.29 -1.46
N ARG A 218 -8.60 16.97 -2.57
CA ARG A 218 -7.79 18.05 -3.19
C ARG A 218 -7.61 19.24 -2.27
N LYS A 219 -8.71 19.72 -1.68
CA LYS A 219 -8.66 20.87 -0.75
C LYS A 219 -7.82 20.60 0.48
N LEU A 220 -7.80 19.34 0.94
CA LEU A 220 -7.00 18.88 2.06
C LEU A 220 -5.56 18.49 1.67
N GLY A 221 -5.22 18.49 0.38
CA GLY A 221 -3.90 18.11 -0.11
C GLY A 221 -3.53 16.64 0.06
N ILE A 222 -4.53 15.77 0.23
CA ILE A 222 -4.37 14.31 0.42
C ILE A 222 -4.82 13.52 -0.81
N GLU A 223 -5.15 14.19 -1.91
CA GLU A 223 -5.52 13.53 -3.16
C GLU A 223 -4.35 12.65 -3.65
N LEU A 224 -4.62 11.37 -3.84
CA LEU A 224 -3.75 10.45 -4.53
C LEU A 224 -4.02 10.58 -6.04
N ARG A 225 -3.12 11.20 -6.78
CA ARG A 225 -3.16 11.28 -8.25
C ARG A 225 -2.52 10.05 -8.88
#